data_fb95c1261bd92a356319e9fe9efce462
#
_entry.id   fb95c1261bd92a356319e9fe9efce462
#
_cell.length_a   1.000
_cell.length_b   1.000
_cell.length_c   1.000
_cell.angle_alpha   90.00
_cell.angle_beta   90.00
_cell.angle_gamma   90.00
#
_symmetry.space_group_name_H-M   'P 1'
#
loop_
_entity.id
_entity.type
_entity.pdbx_description
1 polymer ?
#
loop_
_entity_poly.entity_id
_entity_poly.type
_entity_poly.pdbx_seq_one_letter_code
_entity_poly.pdbx_strand_id
1 'polypeptide(L)'
;MNIEDYREYCLSVKGATECMPFDKHTLVFKVMDKMFSFATLRPKNGRFWADMKCNPDKSAELIEQYEDLFWGPFSDKKHWITVYLEGDVPDKLIKELISHSVEEVIKKLPKKKQEEDRNMI
;
A
#
# COMPACT_ATOMS: atom_id res chain seq x y z
N MET A 1 -6.47 -12.52 1.58
CA MET A 1 -7.06 -11.29 2.20
C MET A 1 -8.05 -10.68 1.24
N ASN A 2 -9.26 -10.40 1.69
CA ASN A 2 -10.22 -9.70 0.82
C ASN A 2 -10.03 -8.18 0.91
N ILE A 3 -10.77 -7.44 0.09
CA ILE A 3 -10.63 -5.97 0.04
C ILE A 3 -11.05 -5.29 1.35
N GLU A 4 -12.01 -5.84 2.06
CA GLU A 4 -12.46 -5.30 3.34
C GLU A 4 -11.38 -5.47 4.42
N ASP A 5 -10.74 -6.64 4.47
CA ASP A 5 -9.62 -6.90 5.38
C ASP A 5 -8.45 -5.97 5.07
N TYR A 6 -8.16 -5.76 3.79
CA TYR A 6 -7.10 -4.86 3.35
C TYR A 6 -7.37 -3.43 3.84
N ARG A 7 -8.59 -2.95 3.62
CA ARG A 7 -9.01 -1.64 4.07
C ARG A 7 -8.88 -1.49 5.58
N GLU A 8 -9.39 -2.45 6.34
CA GLU A 8 -9.31 -2.42 7.81
C GLU A 8 -7.87 -2.36 8.29
N TYR A 9 -7.00 -3.16 7.69
CA TYR A 9 -5.60 -3.16 8.10
C TYR A 9 -4.92 -1.83 7.78
N CYS A 10 -5.15 -1.26 6.59
CA CYS A 10 -4.60 0.05 6.25
C CYS A 10 -5.08 1.13 7.23
N LEU A 11 -6.35 1.11 7.61
CA LEU A 11 -6.91 2.08 8.56
C LEU A 11 -6.47 1.84 10.00
N SER A 12 -5.97 0.66 10.32
CA SER A 12 -5.40 0.38 11.64
C SER A 12 -4.04 1.03 11.86
N VAL A 13 -3.40 1.48 10.80
CA VAL A 13 -2.13 2.20 10.88
C VAL A 13 -2.38 3.53 11.59
N LYS A 14 -1.52 3.85 12.56
CA LYS A 14 -1.62 5.09 13.33
C LYS A 14 -1.62 6.32 12.39
N GLY A 15 -2.67 7.13 12.50
CA GLY A 15 -2.79 8.34 11.69
C GLY A 15 -3.23 8.13 10.25
N ALA A 16 -3.60 6.89 9.87
CA ALA A 16 -4.04 6.62 8.51
C ALA A 16 -5.46 7.15 8.26
N THR A 17 -5.66 7.68 7.06
CA THR A 17 -6.96 8.14 6.57
C THR A 17 -7.23 7.54 5.21
N GLU A 18 -8.50 7.55 4.79
CA GLU A 18 -8.88 7.11 3.45
C GLU A 18 -9.63 8.21 2.71
N CYS A 19 -9.54 8.18 1.39
CA CYS A 19 -10.27 9.11 0.51
C CYS A 19 -10.38 8.52 -0.89
N MET A 20 -11.17 9.17 -1.74
CA MET A 20 -11.37 8.76 -3.13
C MET A 20 -11.18 9.99 -4.04
N PRO A 21 -9.94 10.51 -4.16
CA PRO A 21 -9.71 11.77 -4.87
C PRO A 21 -9.71 11.64 -6.39
N PHE A 22 -9.57 10.45 -6.95
CA PHE A 22 -9.43 10.24 -8.38
C PHE A 22 -10.74 9.87 -9.07
N ASP A 23 -11.48 8.93 -8.50
CA ASP A 23 -12.74 8.43 -9.04
C ASP A 23 -13.54 7.67 -7.97
N LYS A 24 -14.65 7.05 -8.36
CA LYS A 24 -15.53 6.31 -7.44
C LYS A 24 -15.06 4.89 -7.16
N HIS A 25 -13.94 4.46 -7.75
CA HIS A 25 -13.51 3.06 -7.76
C HIS A 25 -12.13 2.85 -7.15
N THR A 26 -11.41 3.93 -6.83
CA THR A 26 -10.05 3.86 -6.30
C THR A 26 -10.02 4.42 -4.89
N LEU A 27 -9.80 3.54 -3.93
CA LEU A 27 -9.69 3.90 -2.52
C LEU A 27 -8.23 4.19 -2.20
N VAL A 28 -7.95 5.38 -1.68
CA VAL A 28 -6.59 5.85 -1.40
C VAL A 28 -6.39 5.95 0.11
N PHE A 29 -5.25 5.44 0.58
CA PHE A 29 -4.86 5.49 1.98
C PHE A 29 -3.67 6.42 2.15
N LYS A 30 -3.76 7.32 3.14
CA LYS A 30 -2.74 8.33 3.41
C LYS A 30 -2.30 8.31 4.87
N VAL A 31 -1.06 8.70 5.09
CA VAL A 31 -0.51 9.02 6.41
C VAL A 31 0.24 10.35 6.27
N MET A 32 0.03 11.28 7.19
CA MET A 32 0.61 12.64 7.11
C MET A 32 0.34 13.31 5.75
N ASP A 33 -0.87 13.14 5.24
CA ASP A 33 -1.32 13.64 3.93
C ASP A 33 -0.58 13.06 2.71
N LYS A 34 0.19 12.00 2.89
CA LYS A 34 0.92 11.34 1.80
C LYS A 34 0.33 9.96 1.53
N MET A 35 0.10 9.65 0.28
CA MET A 35 -0.43 8.36 -0.14
C MET A 35 0.61 7.26 0.08
N PHE A 36 0.24 6.19 0.79
CA PHE A 36 1.08 5.01 0.94
C PHE A 36 0.52 3.79 0.23
N SER A 37 -0.76 3.80 -0.08
CA SER A 37 -1.42 2.71 -0.81
C SER A 37 -2.67 3.21 -1.50
N PHE A 38 -3.07 2.51 -2.56
CA PHE A 38 -4.41 2.66 -3.13
C PHE A 38 -4.87 1.28 -3.62
N ALA A 39 -6.19 1.08 -3.60
CA ALA A 39 -6.78 -0.20 -3.97
C ALA A 39 -8.00 0.02 -4.84
N THR A 40 -8.25 -0.93 -5.75
CA THR A 40 -9.44 -0.86 -6.59
C THR A 40 -10.66 -1.39 -5.83
N LEU A 41 -11.80 -0.71 -6.00
CA LEU A 41 -13.11 -1.23 -5.59
C LEU A 41 -13.81 -1.92 -6.76
N ARG A 42 -13.19 -1.90 -7.95
CA ARG A 42 -13.68 -2.57 -9.15
C ARG A 42 -12.70 -3.68 -9.53
N PRO A 43 -13.02 -4.94 -9.21
CA PRO A 43 -12.08 -6.04 -9.47
C PRO A 43 -11.85 -6.25 -10.97
N LYS A 44 -10.63 -6.60 -11.31
CA LYS A 44 -10.25 -6.96 -12.67
C LYS A 44 -10.34 -8.48 -12.80
N ASN A 45 -11.19 -8.97 -13.71
CA ASN A 45 -11.43 -10.41 -13.87
C ASN A 45 -11.79 -11.11 -12.55
N GLY A 46 -12.59 -10.41 -11.72
CA GLY A 46 -13.00 -10.93 -10.41
C GLY A 46 -11.93 -10.83 -9.33
N ARG A 47 -10.79 -10.19 -9.59
CA ARG A 47 -9.68 -10.10 -8.66
C ARG A 47 -9.44 -8.66 -8.21
N PHE A 48 -9.45 -8.44 -6.90
CA PHE A 48 -9.08 -7.15 -6.31
C PHE A 48 -7.56 -7.03 -6.22
N TRP A 49 -7.06 -5.83 -6.49
CA TRP A 49 -5.64 -5.52 -6.39
C TRP A 49 -5.41 -4.26 -5.58
N ALA A 50 -4.20 -4.12 -5.07
CA ALA A 50 -3.76 -2.92 -4.38
C ALA A 50 -2.34 -2.57 -4.80
N ASP A 51 -2.05 -1.28 -4.86
CA ASP A 51 -0.70 -0.75 -5.04
C ASP A 51 -0.20 -0.24 -3.70
N MET A 52 1.08 -0.45 -3.46
CA MET A 52 1.74 0.00 -2.22
C MET A 52 3.09 0.58 -2.54
N LYS A 53 3.44 1.64 -1.83
CA LYS A 53 4.79 2.18 -1.94
C LYS A 53 5.77 1.15 -1.40
N CYS A 54 6.87 0.93 -2.11
CA CYS A 54 7.84 -0.10 -1.74
C CYS A 54 9.25 0.26 -2.19
N ASN A 55 10.23 -0.10 -1.38
CA ASN A 55 11.63 0.02 -1.73
C ASN A 55 11.91 -0.83 -2.98
N PRO A 56 12.59 -0.29 -4.01
CA PRO A 56 12.84 -1.01 -5.26
C PRO A 56 13.58 -2.34 -5.09
N ASP A 57 14.55 -2.42 -4.20
CA ASP A 57 15.32 -3.64 -3.97
C ASP A 57 14.43 -4.74 -3.36
N LYS A 58 13.59 -4.35 -2.41
CA LYS A 58 12.61 -5.26 -1.81
C LYS A 58 11.59 -5.74 -2.84
N SER A 59 11.11 -4.84 -3.68
CA SER A 59 10.17 -5.18 -4.76
C SER A 59 10.78 -6.18 -5.74
N ALA A 60 11.99 -5.94 -6.19
CA ALA A 60 12.68 -6.82 -7.14
C ALA A 60 12.84 -8.24 -6.56
N GLU A 61 13.18 -8.35 -5.30
CA GLU A 61 13.35 -9.64 -4.61
C GLU A 61 12.02 -10.39 -4.50
N LEU A 62 10.95 -9.71 -4.10
CA LEU A 62 9.63 -10.31 -3.87
C LEU A 62 8.93 -10.71 -5.18
N ILE A 63 9.09 -9.92 -6.23
CA ILE A 63 8.48 -10.20 -7.54
C ILE A 63 8.97 -11.55 -8.10
N GLU A 64 10.20 -11.95 -7.82
CA GLU A 64 10.73 -13.24 -8.22
C GLU A 64 10.09 -14.42 -7.47
N GLN A 65 9.53 -14.17 -6.29
CA GLN A 65 9.00 -15.21 -5.42
C GLN A 65 7.49 -15.47 -5.62
N TYR A 66 6.73 -14.47 -6.10
CA TYR A 66 5.27 -14.55 -6.19
C TYR A 66 4.77 -14.10 -7.55
N GLU A 67 3.82 -14.86 -8.12
CA GLU A 67 3.21 -14.49 -9.40
C GLU A 67 2.25 -13.32 -9.28
N ASP A 68 1.55 -13.21 -8.15
CA ASP A 68 0.53 -12.18 -7.92
C ASP A 68 1.07 -10.91 -7.28
N LEU A 69 2.38 -10.70 -7.41
CA LEU A 69 3.06 -9.50 -6.95
C LEU A 69 3.98 -9.03 -8.07
N PHE A 70 3.80 -7.78 -8.52
CA PHE A 70 4.51 -7.29 -9.73
C PHE A 70 4.68 -5.78 -9.69
N TRP A 71 5.55 -5.27 -10.57
CA TRP A 71 5.73 -3.82 -10.71
C TRP A 71 4.41 -3.17 -11.13
N GLY A 72 4.02 -2.13 -10.43
CA GLY A 72 2.75 -1.45 -10.68
C GLY A 72 2.70 -0.77 -12.03
N PRO A 73 1.71 -1.10 -12.88
CA PRO A 73 1.54 -0.38 -14.14
C PRO A 73 0.84 0.96 -13.97
N PHE A 74 0.35 1.26 -12.76
CA PHE A 74 -0.51 2.41 -12.49
C PHE A 74 0.22 3.60 -11.88
N SER A 75 1.50 3.45 -11.54
CA SER A 75 2.29 4.49 -10.89
C SER A 75 3.78 4.26 -11.16
N ASP A 76 4.66 4.95 -10.44
CA ASP A 76 6.10 4.84 -10.60
C ASP A 76 6.59 3.40 -10.33
N LYS A 77 7.03 2.71 -11.36
CA LYS A 77 7.46 1.31 -11.31
C LYS A 77 8.59 1.03 -10.32
N LYS A 78 9.41 2.03 -10.01
CA LYS A 78 10.55 1.83 -9.10
C LYS A 78 10.14 1.87 -7.64
N HIS A 79 9.05 2.58 -7.32
CA HIS A 79 8.68 2.88 -5.95
C HIS A 79 7.32 2.33 -5.55
N TRP A 80 6.64 1.63 -6.46
CA TRP A 80 5.31 1.08 -6.22
C TRP A 80 5.24 -0.37 -6.70
N ILE A 81 4.52 -1.18 -5.94
CA ILE A 81 4.33 -2.60 -6.23
C ILE A 81 2.83 -2.91 -6.19
N THR A 82 2.38 -3.78 -7.09
CA THR A 82 0.99 -4.21 -7.17
C THR A 82 0.87 -5.64 -6.67
N VAL A 83 -0.18 -5.91 -5.90
CA VAL A 83 -0.49 -7.24 -5.40
C VAL A 83 -1.96 -7.58 -5.65
N TYR A 84 -2.23 -8.80 -6.11
CA TYR A 84 -3.58 -9.35 -6.08
C TYR A 84 -3.85 -9.87 -4.67
N LEU A 85 -4.92 -9.39 -4.03
CA LEU A 85 -5.14 -9.61 -2.59
C LEU A 85 -5.48 -11.05 -2.23
N GLU A 86 -6.13 -11.77 -3.12
CA GLU A 86 -6.53 -13.15 -2.89
C GLU A 86 -5.76 -14.11 -3.82
N GLY A 87 -4.46 -13.88 -3.94
CA GLY A 87 -3.56 -14.65 -4.77
C GLY A 87 -2.55 -15.45 -3.96
N ASP A 88 -1.37 -15.67 -4.54
CA ASP A 88 -0.32 -16.48 -3.93
C ASP A 88 0.50 -15.76 -2.86
N VAL A 89 0.26 -14.46 -2.64
CA VAL A 89 0.98 -13.69 -1.62
C VAL A 89 0.31 -13.88 -0.26
N PRO A 90 1.01 -14.41 0.75
CA PRO A 90 0.41 -14.63 2.07
C PRO A 90 -0.09 -13.33 2.71
N ASP A 91 -1.18 -13.42 3.46
CA ASP A 91 -1.75 -12.26 4.18
C ASP A 91 -0.73 -11.61 5.11
N LYS A 92 0.08 -12.42 5.78
CA LYS A 92 1.14 -11.92 6.66
C LYS A 92 2.11 -11.01 5.89
N LEU A 93 2.50 -11.41 4.68
CA LEU A 93 3.39 -10.60 3.86
C LEU A 93 2.71 -9.32 3.38
N ILE A 94 1.44 -9.41 2.99
CA ILE A 94 0.68 -8.21 2.59
C ILE A 94 0.65 -7.20 3.74
N LYS A 95 0.41 -7.65 4.96
CA LYS A 95 0.42 -6.79 6.15
C LYS A 95 1.80 -6.16 6.39
N GLU A 96 2.85 -6.95 6.23
CA GLU A 96 4.24 -6.45 6.34
C GLU A 96 4.53 -5.39 5.27
N LEU A 97 4.04 -5.60 4.05
CA LEU A 97 4.20 -4.65 2.96
C LEU A 97 3.44 -3.34 3.21
N ILE A 98 2.26 -3.41 3.82
CA ILE A 98 1.52 -2.20 4.21
C ILE A 98 2.34 -1.40 5.22
N SER A 99 2.86 -2.05 6.25
CA SER A 99 3.70 -1.40 7.26
C SER A 99 4.97 -0.81 6.65
N HIS A 100 5.61 -1.56 5.74
CA HIS A 100 6.76 -1.08 4.99
C HIS A 100 6.43 0.15 4.14
N SER A 101 5.26 0.16 3.49
CA SER A 101 4.82 1.30 2.67
C SER A 101 4.70 2.57 3.51
N VAL A 102 4.15 2.46 4.70
CA VAL A 102 4.04 3.57 5.64
C VAL A 102 5.43 4.08 6.02
N GLU A 103 6.35 3.19 6.35
CA GLU A 103 7.72 3.55 6.69
C GLU A 103 8.42 4.28 5.53
N GLU A 104 8.21 3.80 4.30
CA GLU A 104 8.80 4.43 3.11
C GLU A 104 8.28 5.85 2.88
N VAL A 105 7.03 6.09 3.18
CA VAL A 105 6.45 7.44 3.09
C VAL A 105 7.01 8.34 4.19
N ILE A 106 7.01 7.87 5.43
CA ILE A 106 7.43 8.66 6.60
C ILE A 106 8.90 9.06 6.51
N LYS A 107 9.78 8.14 6.11
CA LYS A 107 11.22 8.44 6.05
C LYS A 107 11.58 9.54 5.04
N LYS A 108 10.69 9.82 4.07
CA LYS A 108 10.88 10.88 3.08
C LYS A 108 10.32 12.22 3.52
N LEU A 109 9.65 12.27 4.67
CA LEU A 109 9.12 13.51 5.21
C LEU A 109 10.25 14.32 5.87
N PRO A 110 10.09 15.67 5.98
CA PRO A 110 11.00 16.47 6.77
C PRO A 110 11.04 15.97 8.22
N LYS A 111 12.17 16.14 8.90
CA LYS A 111 12.33 15.69 10.29
C LYS A 111 11.21 16.14 11.21
N LYS A 112 10.77 17.37 11.09
CA LYS A 112 9.67 17.91 11.89
C LYS A 112 8.40 17.10 11.70
N LYS A 113 8.09 16.71 10.48
CA LYS A 113 6.91 15.87 10.17
C LYS A 113 7.06 14.47 10.71
N GLN A 114 8.26 13.90 10.65
CA GLN A 114 8.54 12.58 11.22
C GLN A 114 8.35 12.59 12.75
N GLU A 115 8.74 13.66 13.40
CA GLU A 115 8.54 13.82 14.85
C GLU A 115 7.06 13.91 15.19
N GLU A 116 6.28 14.66 14.42
CA GLU A 116 4.82 14.73 14.59
C GLU A 116 4.19 13.35 14.49
N ASP A 117 4.61 12.54 13.52
CA ASP A 117 4.12 11.18 13.35
C ASP A 117 4.46 10.31 14.57
N ARG A 118 5.69 10.38 15.07
CA ARG A 118 6.11 9.61 16.24
C ARG A 118 5.34 9.98 17.51
N ASN A 119 4.96 11.25 17.64
CA ASN A 119 4.23 11.75 18.80
C ASN A 119 2.71 11.55 18.67
N MET A 120 2.25 11.06 17.56
CA MET A 120 0.84 10.78 17.31
C MET A 120 0.39 9.58 18.15
N ILE A 121 -0.77 9.67 18.76
CA ILE A 121 -1.34 8.62 19.61
C ILE A 121 -2.23 7.68 18.82
#